data_6cc2eccac58d9efd9dfafb5e96899e2e
#
_entry.id   6cc2eccac58d9efd9dfafb5e96899e2e
#
_cell.length_a   1.000
_cell.length_b   1.000
_cell.length_c   1.000
_cell.angle_alpha   90.00
_cell.angle_beta   90.00
_cell.angle_gamma   90.00
#
_symmetry.space_group_name_H-M   'P 1'
#
loop_
_entity.id
_entity.type
_entity.pdbx_description
1 polymer ?
#
loop_
_entity_poly.entity_id
_entity_poly.type
_entity_poly.pdbx_seq_one_letter_code
_entity_poly.pdbx_strand_id
1 'polypeptide(L)'
;MRRSHDNHGAGEAKRGHPIFAALYDPMAASAERRWMGEHRSRLLAGARGAVLEIGGGTGANLPHYRDIDRVTVAEPDSFMRKRLGQKLAEASVPVEVSDAGAEALPFPDGSFDTVVSTLVLCTVPDQESALDEVRRVLRPGGRLFFIEHVRAEGSTARWQDRLERLWGWLFAGCHPNRETVAAIEKAGFEMEAFESFLPPDPLSFLQPCVQGSAAVRLAA
;
A
#
# COMPACT_ATOMS: atom_id res chain seq x y z
N MET A 1 10.41 -48.81 -14.41
CA MET A 1 10.85 -48.12 -13.19
C MET A 1 11.21 -46.70 -13.55
N ARG A 2 10.25 -45.77 -13.52
CA ARG A 2 10.46 -44.34 -13.78
C ARG A 2 10.23 -43.61 -12.45
N ARG A 3 11.27 -42.97 -11.93
CA ARG A 3 11.17 -42.13 -10.74
C ARG A 3 10.73 -40.72 -11.18
N SER A 4 9.54 -40.35 -10.76
CA SER A 4 9.05 -38.97 -10.82
C SER A 4 9.85 -38.13 -9.85
N HIS A 5 10.52 -37.08 -10.36
CA HIS A 5 11.10 -36.03 -9.54
C HIS A 5 10.04 -34.97 -9.39
N ASP A 6 9.27 -35.03 -8.30
CA ASP A 6 8.47 -33.95 -7.83
C ASP A 6 9.40 -32.96 -7.13
N ASN A 7 9.82 -31.94 -7.86
CA ASN A 7 10.55 -30.80 -7.31
C ASN A 7 9.51 -29.75 -6.90
N HIS A 8 8.94 -29.91 -5.72
CA HIS A 8 8.19 -28.84 -5.07
C HIS A 8 9.22 -27.82 -4.58
N GLY A 9 9.38 -26.74 -5.33
CA GLY A 9 10.04 -25.53 -4.86
C GLY A 9 9.32 -25.04 -3.61
N ALA A 10 9.91 -25.33 -2.45
CA ALA A 10 9.51 -24.70 -1.20
C ALA A 10 9.79 -23.21 -1.32
N GLY A 11 8.73 -22.41 -1.57
CA GLY A 11 8.79 -20.97 -1.47
C GLY A 11 9.33 -20.59 -0.11
N GLU A 12 10.42 -19.84 -0.07
CA GLU A 12 10.94 -19.24 1.15
C GLU A 12 9.79 -18.51 1.84
N ALA A 13 9.38 -19.01 2.99
CA ALA A 13 8.42 -18.32 3.84
C ALA A 13 9.00 -16.93 4.14
N LYS A 14 8.42 -15.88 3.55
CA LYS A 14 8.82 -14.49 3.79
C LYS A 14 8.80 -14.28 5.30
N ARG A 15 9.96 -14.01 5.89
CA ARG A 15 10.09 -13.78 7.33
C ARG A 15 9.36 -12.48 7.65
N GLY A 16 8.23 -12.58 8.35
CA GLY A 16 7.51 -11.42 8.83
C GLY A 16 8.26 -10.70 9.96
N HIS A 17 7.80 -9.52 10.33
CA HIS A 17 8.40 -8.64 11.34
C HIS A 17 7.59 -8.68 12.65
N PRO A 18 7.72 -9.71 13.51
CA PRO A 18 6.84 -9.91 14.66
C PRO A 18 6.84 -8.74 15.65
N ILE A 19 8.01 -8.15 15.91
CA ILE A 19 8.15 -7.01 16.84
C ILE A 19 7.49 -5.77 16.24
N PHE A 20 7.75 -5.49 14.95
CA PHE A 20 7.15 -4.37 14.25
C PHE A 20 5.62 -4.50 14.20
N ALA A 21 5.10 -5.66 13.82
CA ALA A 21 3.67 -5.93 13.83
C ALA A 21 3.06 -5.77 15.24
N ALA A 22 3.78 -6.15 16.30
CA ALA A 22 3.30 -6.00 17.67
C ALA A 22 3.20 -4.53 18.12
N LEU A 23 4.10 -3.69 17.66
CA LEU A 23 4.20 -2.28 18.05
C LEU A 23 3.49 -1.33 17.09
N TYR A 24 3.12 -1.80 15.88
CA TYR A 24 2.57 -0.97 14.82
C TYR A 24 1.31 -0.21 15.27
N ASP A 25 0.28 -0.91 15.73
CA ASP A 25 -0.98 -0.27 16.14
C ASP A 25 -0.80 0.76 17.28
N PRO A 26 -0.08 0.46 18.38
CA PRO A 26 0.19 1.47 19.41
C PRO A 26 0.95 2.68 18.89
N MET A 27 1.93 2.49 17.99
CA MET A 27 2.72 3.58 17.40
C MET A 27 1.87 4.42 16.43
N ALA A 28 1.06 3.78 15.60
CA ALA A 28 0.20 4.44 14.62
C ALA A 28 -1.03 5.10 15.24
N ALA A 29 -1.51 4.62 16.41
CA ALA A 29 -2.77 5.04 17.01
C ALA A 29 -2.90 6.56 17.23
N SER A 30 -1.81 7.25 17.52
CA SER A 30 -1.83 8.72 17.70
C SER A 30 -2.03 9.42 16.35
N ALA A 31 -1.31 9.01 15.32
CA ALA A 31 -1.43 9.54 13.96
C ALA A 31 -2.81 9.25 13.38
N GLU A 32 -3.31 8.02 13.53
CA GLU A 32 -4.65 7.63 13.09
C GLU A 32 -5.74 8.54 13.67
N ARG A 33 -5.71 8.79 14.99
CA ARG A 33 -6.72 9.67 15.63
C ARG A 33 -6.58 11.13 15.27
N ARG A 34 -5.36 11.63 15.03
CA ARG A 34 -5.11 13.07 14.84
C ARG A 34 -5.27 13.54 13.40
N TRP A 35 -4.95 12.70 12.42
CA TRP A 35 -4.94 13.11 11.03
C TRP A 35 -5.12 11.98 10.01
N MET A 36 -4.47 10.81 10.19
CA MET A 36 -4.44 9.77 9.15
C MET A 36 -5.82 9.15 8.89
N GLY A 37 -6.63 8.97 9.95
CA GLY A 37 -8.00 8.44 9.81
C GLY A 37 -8.90 9.33 8.96
N GLU A 38 -8.76 10.65 9.05
CA GLU A 38 -9.49 11.59 8.18
C GLU A 38 -9.02 11.49 6.73
N HIS A 39 -7.71 11.41 6.49
CA HIS A 39 -7.14 11.22 5.15
C HIS A 39 -7.62 9.91 4.53
N ARG A 40 -7.59 8.78 5.27
CA ARG A 40 -8.13 7.48 4.81
C ARG A 40 -9.61 7.60 4.45
N SER A 41 -10.41 8.19 5.32
CA SER A 41 -11.85 8.34 5.10
C SER A 41 -12.14 9.14 3.84
N ARG A 42 -11.42 10.25 3.62
CA ARG A 42 -11.55 11.10 2.44
C ARG A 42 -11.12 10.37 1.16
N LEU A 43 -9.98 9.68 1.21
CA LEU A 43 -9.45 8.92 0.08
C LEU A 43 -10.43 7.82 -0.33
N LEU A 44 -10.84 6.99 0.63
CA LEU A 44 -11.64 5.79 0.38
C LEU A 44 -13.11 6.10 0.04
N ALA A 45 -13.58 7.31 0.31
CA ALA A 45 -14.89 7.76 -0.18
C ALA A 45 -15.01 7.74 -1.72
N GLY A 46 -13.87 7.75 -2.43
CA GLY A 46 -13.80 7.61 -3.89
C GLY A 46 -13.81 6.17 -4.39
N ALA A 47 -13.50 5.18 -3.55
CA ALA A 47 -13.42 3.77 -3.94
C ALA A 47 -14.78 3.21 -4.39
N ARG A 48 -14.78 2.34 -5.42
CA ARG A 48 -16.01 1.74 -5.99
C ARG A 48 -15.74 0.30 -6.43
N GLY A 49 -16.81 -0.48 -6.50
CA GLY A 49 -16.85 -1.82 -7.07
C GLY A 49 -15.99 -2.83 -6.30
N ALA A 50 -15.30 -3.70 -7.03
CA ALA A 50 -14.34 -4.64 -6.46
C ALA A 50 -13.03 -3.91 -6.16
N VAL A 51 -12.65 -3.86 -4.89
CA VAL A 51 -11.44 -3.15 -4.40
C VAL A 51 -10.33 -4.14 -4.06
N LEU A 52 -9.11 -3.83 -4.48
CA LEU A 52 -7.89 -4.46 -3.97
C LEU A 52 -7.13 -3.45 -3.10
N GLU A 53 -6.85 -3.79 -1.87
CA GLU A 53 -5.90 -3.07 -1.03
C GLU A 53 -4.57 -3.81 -1.01
N ILE A 54 -3.49 -3.20 -1.48
CA ILE A 54 -2.13 -3.74 -1.38
C ILE A 54 -1.52 -3.31 -0.05
N GLY A 55 -0.76 -4.22 0.61
CA GLY A 55 -0.07 -3.95 1.87
C GLY A 55 -1.01 -3.51 3.00
N GLY A 56 -2.14 -4.20 3.19
CA GLY A 56 -3.18 -3.78 4.15
C GLY A 56 -2.76 -3.75 5.62
N GLY A 57 -1.57 -4.25 5.94
CA GLY A 57 -1.00 -4.21 7.28
C GLY A 57 -1.89 -4.85 8.33
N THR A 58 -2.25 -4.09 9.33
CA THR A 58 -3.16 -4.52 10.41
C THR A 58 -4.64 -4.17 10.14
N GLY A 59 -4.99 -3.71 8.93
CA GLY A 59 -6.36 -3.41 8.54
C GLY A 59 -6.86 -2.02 8.93
N ALA A 60 -5.99 -1.03 8.97
CA ALA A 60 -6.36 0.35 9.34
C ALA A 60 -7.39 0.99 8.40
N ASN A 61 -7.49 0.52 7.14
CA ASN A 61 -8.47 1.01 6.17
C ASN A 61 -9.86 0.37 6.32
N LEU A 62 -9.98 -0.79 6.97
CA LEU A 62 -11.24 -1.55 7.04
C LEU A 62 -12.44 -0.71 7.54
N PRO A 63 -12.31 0.11 8.60
CA PRO A 63 -13.42 0.92 9.09
C PRO A 63 -13.88 2.02 8.13
N HIS A 64 -13.09 2.32 7.10
CA HIS A 64 -13.33 3.44 6.18
C HIS A 64 -13.99 3.04 4.86
N TYR A 65 -14.01 1.73 4.51
CA TYR A 65 -14.69 1.27 3.30
C TYR A 65 -16.19 1.39 3.41
N ARG A 66 -16.83 2.01 2.40
CA ARG A 66 -18.27 2.19 2.26
C ARG A 66 -18.65 2.07 0.78
N ASP A 67 -19.84 1.64 0.50
CA ASP A 67 -20.44 1.66 -0.85
C ASP A 67 -19.57 0.98 -1.93
N ILE A 68 -18.88 -0.12 -1.56
CA ILE A 68 -18.12 -0.99 -2.45
C ILE A 68 -18.68 -2.41 -2.40
N ASP A 69 -18.44 -3.21 -3.43
CA ASP A 69 -18.94 -4.58 -3.51
C ASP A 69 -18.20 -5.50 -2.52
N ARG A 70 -16.88 -5.41 -2.50
CA ARG A 70 -15.97 -6.13 -1.61
C ARG A 70 -14.59 -5.51 -1.60
N VAL A 71 -13.80 -5.84 -0.59
CA VAL A 71 -12.35 -5.54 -0.58
C VAL A 71 -11.55 -6.83 -0.44
N THR A 72 -10.56 -7.00 -1.30
CA THR A 72 -9.50 -8.01 -1.16
C THR A 72 -8.27 -7.30 -0.60
N VAL A 73 -7.79 -7.75 0.56
CA VAL A 73 -6.62 -7.17 1.23
C VAL A 73 -5.42 -8.09 1.01
N ALA A 74 -4.43 -7.63 0.26
CA ALA A 74 -3.17 -8.33 0.03
C ALA A 74 -2.12 -7.86 1.05
N GLU A 75 -1.64 -8.77 1.92
CA GLU A 75 -0.63 -8.48 2.94
C GLU A 75 0.34 -9.66 3.07
N PRO A 76 1.63 -9.50 2.69
CA PRO A 76 2.59 -10.60 2.71
C PRO A 76 3.11 -10.98 4.09
N ASP A 77 3.06 -10.06 5.08
CA ASP A 77 3.55 -10.34 6.44
C ASP A 77 2.51 -11.12 7.24
N SER A 78 2.85 -12.33 7.66
CA SER A 78 1.94 -13.21 8.39
C SER A 78 1.54 -12.69 9.77
N PHE A 79 2.40 -11.89 10.43
CA PHE A 79 2.11 -11.29 11.75
C PHE A 79 1.15 -10.10 11.60
N MET A 80 1.29 -9.33 10.52
CA MET A 80 0.33 -8.29 10.15
C MET A 80 -1.03 -8.90 9.79
N ARG A 81 -1.06 -9.94 8.92
CA ARG A 81 -2.31 -10.65 8.57
C ARG A 81 -3.03 -11.23 9.79
N LYS A 82 -2.29 -11.74 10.78
CA LYS A 82 -2.90 -12.22 12.03
C LYS A 82 -3.66 -11.11 12.77
N ARG A 83 -3.14 -9.89 12.78
CA ARG A 83 -3.80 -8.72 13.38
C ARG A 83 -4.94 -8.21 12.53
N LEU A 84 -4.75 -8.17 11.21
CA LEU A 84 -5.81 -7.89 10.25
C LEU A 84 -7.03 -8.80 10.50
N GLY A 85 -6.79 -10.11 10.66
CA GLY A 85 -7.84 -11.09 10.95
C GLY A 85 -8.66 -10.78 12.21
N GLN A 86 -8.05 -10.13 13.22
CA GLN A 86 -8.75 -9.71 14.44
C GLN A 86 -9.67 -8.50 14.21
N LYS A 87 -9.42 -7.70 13.17
CA LYS A 87 -10.17 -6.48 12.84
C LYS A 87 -11.19 -6.66 11.70
N LEU A 88 -11.32 -7.85 11.13
CA LEU A 88 -12.28 -8.09 10.03
C LEU A 88 -13.72 -7.70 10.39
N ALA A 89 -14.10 -7.83 11.66
CA ALA A 89 -15.42 -7.43 12.14
C ALA A 89 -15.65 -5.90 12.15
N GLU A 90 -14.60 -5.10 12.00
CA GLU A 90 -14.71 -3.64 11.91
C GLU A 90 -15.13 -3.18 10.50
N ALA A 91 -14.99 -4.05 9.49
CA ALA A 91 -15.42 -3.77 8.13
C ALA A 91 -16.94 -3.82 7.98
N SER A 92 -17.50 -2.86 7.27
CA SER A 92 -18.94 -2.85 6.91
C SER A 92 -19.23 -3.47 5.54
N VAL A 93 -18.20 -4.04 4.90
CA VAL A 93 -18.24 -4.64 3.56
C VAL A 93 -17.58 -6.03 3.60
N PRO A 94 -17.87 -6.92 2.63
CA PRO A 94 -17.19 -8.21 2.53
C PRO A 94 -15.67 -8.05 2.38
N VAL A 95 -14.88 -8.81 3.15
CA VAL A 95 -13.41 -8.76 3.14
C VAL A 95 -12.85 -10.14 2.81
N GLU A 96 -11.95 -10.19 1.83
CA GLU A 96 -11.10 -11.34 1.52
C GLU A 96 -9.65 -10.99 1.87
N VAL A 97 -8.85 -11.96 2.31
CA VAL A 97 -7.45 -11.75 2.67
C VAL A 97 -6.56 -12.65 1.83
N SER A 98 -5.53 -12.06 1.21
CA SER A 98 -4.49 -12.74 0.43
C SER A 98 -3.12 -12.53 1.09
N ASP A 99 -2.22 -13.50 0.94
CA ASP A 99 -0.83 -13.39 1.41
C ASP A 99 0.14 -12.87 0.35
N ALA A 100 -0.39 -12.34 -0.75
CA ALA A 100 0.40 -11.83 -1.86
C ALA A 100 1.16 -10.54 -1.50
N GLY A 101 2.38 -10.41 -2.04
CA GLY A 101 3.08 -9.12 -2.13
C GLY A 101 2.60 -8.33 -3.34
N ALA A 102 2.79 -7.02 -3.31
CA ALA A 102 2.31 -6.13 -4.36
C ALA A 102 3.02 -6.36 -5.71
N GLU A 103 4.24 -6.92 -5.70
CA GLU A 103 5.06 -7.19 -6.88
C GLU A 103 4.66 -8.46 -7.65
N ALA A 104 3.74 -9.28 -7.09
CA ALA A 104 3.26 -10.52 -7.73
C ALA A 104 1.86 -10.83 -7.21
N LEU A 105 0.86 -10.25 -7.83
CA LEU A 105 -0.54 -10.39 -7.44
C LEU A 105 -1.19 -11.61 -8.12
N PRO A 106 -1.71 -12.61 -7.37
CA PRO A 106 -2.28 -13.83 -7.93
C PRO A 106 -3.72 -13.63 -8.44
N PHE A 107 -3.98 -12.46 -9.03
CA PHE A 107 -5.29 -12.11 -9.56
C PHE A 107 -5.24 -11.97 -11.08
N PRO A 108 -6.31 -12.31 -11.80
CA PRO A 108 -6.40 -12.09 -13.24
C PRO A 108 -6.30 -10.61 -13.63
N ASP A 109 -5.93 -10.35 -14.87
CA ASP A 109 -5.95 -9.01 -15.45
C ASP A 109 -7.37 -8.42 -15.37
N GLY A 110 -7.47 -7.13 -15.07
CA GLY A 110 -8.75 -6.43 -15.04
C GLY A 110 -9.75 -6.97 -14.02
N SER A 111 -9.30 -7.43 -12.86
CA SER A 111 -10.15 -8.01 -11.81
C SER A 111 -10.79 -6.98 -10.90
N PHE A 112 -10.19 -5.79 -10.79
CA PHE A 112 -10.58 -4.78 -9.82
C PHE A 112 -10.96 -3.46 -10.47
N ASP A 113 -11.93 -2.79 -9.89
CA ASP A 113 -12.36 -1.43 -10.27
C ASP A 113 -11.51 -0.37 -9.59
N THR A 114 -11.00 -0.70 -8.39
CA THR A 114 -10.20 0.17 -7.55
C THR A 114 -9.02 -0.60 -6.94
N VAL A 115 -7.83 0.01 -6.95
CA VAL A 115 -6.70 -0.42 -6.12
C VAL A 115 -6.38 0.68 -5.11
N VAL A 116 -6.06 0.29 -3.87
CA VAL A 116 -5.71 1.20 -2.77
C VAL A 116 -4.31 0.89 -2.27
N SER A 117 -3.50 1.93 -2.12
CA SER A 117 -2.16 1.88 -1.53
C SER A 117 -2.01 2.94 -0.45
N THR A 118 -1.74 2.51 0.78
CA THR A 118 -1.56 3.43 1.91
C THR A 118 -0.27 3.14 2.65
N LEU A 119 0.76 3.95 2.39
CA LEU A 119 2.12 3.82 2.94
C LEU A 119 2.79 2.49 2.55
N VAL A 120 2.55 2.03 1.32
CA VAL A 120 3.04 0.75 0.77
C VAL A 120 4.04 0.96 -0.35
N LEU A 121 3.72 1.80 -1.35
CA LEU A 121 4.63 2.07 -2.47
C LEU A 121 5.96 2.67 -2.02
N CYS A 122 5.99 3.36 -0.88
CA CYS A 122 7.24 3.81 -0.26
C CYS A 122 8.02 2.68 0.44
N THR A 123 7.42 1.48 0.62
CA THR A 123 7.98 0.38 1.43
C THR A 123 8.32 -0.86 0.59
N VAL A 124 7.58 -1.15 -0.48
CA VAL A 124 7.80 -2.32 -1.34
C VAL A 124 9.24 -2.38 -1.88
N PRO A 125 9.88 -3.55 -1.95
CA PRO A 125 11.23 -3.69 -2.50
C PRO A 125 11.35 -3.17 -3.92
N ASP A 126 10.40 -3.51 -4.80
CA ASP A 126 10.36 -3.08 -6.21
C ASP A 126 9.06 -2.34 -6.52
N GLN A 127 9.17 -1.00 -6.50
CA GLN A 127 8.03 -0.12 -6.76
C GLN A 127 7.52 -0.21 -8.20
N GLU A 128 8.43 -0.43 -9.18
CA GLU A 128 8.08 -0.54 -10.60
C GLU A 128 7.26 -1.80 -10.84
N SER A 129 7.74 -2.96 -10.38
CA SER A 129 6.99 -4.23 -10.46
C SER A 129 5.63 -4.16 -9.73
N ALA A 130 5.56 -3.51 -8.57
CA ALA A 130 4.31 -3.33 -7.86
C ALA A 130 3.30 -2.48 -8.65
N LEU A 131 3.74 -1.39 -9.26
CA LEU A 131 2.88 -0.52 -10.08
C LEU A 131 2.43 -1.20 -11.38
N ASP A 132 3.28 -2.03 -12.01
CA ASP A 132 2.92 -2.83 -13.18
C ASP A 132 1.82 -3.84 -12.83
N GLU A 133 1.94 -4.54 -11.69
CA GLU A 133 0.92 -5.45 -11.21
C GLU A 133 -0.39 -4.72 -10.85
N VAL A 134 -0.31 -3.57 -10.18
CA VAL A 134 -1.47 -2.72 -9.89
C VAL A 134 -2.19 -2.34 -11.19
N ARG A 135 -1.44 -1.92 -12.22
CA ARG A 135 -2.00 -1.57 -13.52
C ARG A 135 -2.63 -2.78 -14.21
N ARG A 136 -1.99 -3.95 -14.15
CA ARG A 136 -2.47 -5.19 -14.76
C ARG A 136 -3.81 -5.64 -14.18
N VAL A 137 -3.94 -5.60 -12.86
CA VAL A 137 -5.15 -6.08 -12.17
C VAL A 137 -6.31 -5.08 -12.23
N LEU A 138 -6.05 -3.80 -12.52
CA LEU A 138 -7.09 -2.80 -12.72
C LEU A 138 -7.80 -2.98 -14.07
N ARG A 139 -9.10 -2.83 -14.05
CA ARG A 139 -9.92 -2.77 -15.25
C ARG A 139 -9.60 -1.51 -16.08
N PRO A 140 -9.88 -1.51 -17.39
CA PRO A 140 -9.87 -0.28 -18.17
C PRO A 140 -10.75 0.79 -17.49
N GLY A 141 -10.19 1.97 -17.22
CA GLY A 141 -10.86 3.03 -16.46
C GLY A 141 -10.90 2.84 -14.94
N GLY A 142 -10.29 1.77 -14.43
CA GLY A 142 -10.08 1.57 -12.99
C GLY A 142 -9.10 2.58 -12.41
N ARG A 143 -9.14 2.76 -11.09
CA ARG A 143 -8.40 3.81 -10.37
C ARG A 143 -7.49 3.25 -9.29
N LEU A 144 -6.30 3.85 -9.19
CA LEU A 144 -5.41 3.72 -8.04
C LEU A 144 -5.68 4.90 -7.09
N PHE A 145 -5.99 4.62 -5.84
CA PHE A 145 -6.05 5.59 -4.74
C PHE A 145 -4.83 5.38 -3.83
N PHE A 146 -4.16 6.45 -3.43
CA PHE A 146 -2.94 6.33 -2.66
C PHE A 146 -2.75 7.43 -1.61
N ILE A 147 -2.09 7.06 -0.50
CA ILE A 147 -1.44 7.94 0.47
C ILE A 147 -0.04 7.42 0.66
N GLU A 148 1.00 8.20 0.33
CA GLU A 148 2.38 7.72 0.34
C GLU A 148 3.35 8.77 0.86
N HIS A 149 4.45 8.32 1.50
CA HIS A 149 5.59 9.17 1.74
C HIS A 149 6.29 9.47 0.42
N VAL A 150 6.76 10.71 0.28
CA VAL A 150 7.44 11.15 -0.93
C VAL A 150 8.72 11.92 -0.62
N ARG A 151 9.56 12.03 -1.63
CA ARG A 151 10.76 12.85 -1.57
C ARG A 151 10.40 14.31 -1.28
N ALA A 152 11.09 14.89 -0.31
CA ALA A 152 11.01 16.31 -0.02
C ALA A 152 11.83 17.12 -1.03
N GLU A 153 11.70 18.44 -0.96
CA GLU A 153 12.51 19.36 -1.77
C GLU A 153 13.73 19.90 -1.01
N GLY A 154 14.69 20.43 -1.76
CA GLY A 154 15.82 21.23 -1.24
C GLY A 154 16.75 20.48 -0.28
N SER A 155 17.01 21.09 0.88
CA SER A 155 17.93 20.51 1.88
C SER A 155 17.37 19.27 2.57
N THR A 156 16.05 19.19 2.72
CA THR A 156 15.39 18.03 3.35
C THR A 156 15.56 16.76 2.54
N ALA A 157 15.51 16.83 1.21
CA ALA A 157 15.80 15.71 0.33
C ALA A 157 17.18 15.09 0.60
N ARG A 158 18.21 15.93 0.80
CA ARG A 158 19.56 15.46 1.15
C ARG A 158 19.63 14.75 2.51
N TRP A 159 18.80 15.17 3.47
CA TRP A 159 18.69 14.47 4.75
C TRP A 159 17.95 13.15 4.61
N GLN A 160 16.89 13.07 3.82
CA GLN A 160 16.23 11.81 3.51
C GLN A 160 17.22 10.81 2.89
N ASP A 161 18.03 11.22 1.90
CA ASP A 161 19.04 10.36 1.25
C ASP A 161 20.11 9.85 2.25
N ARG A 162 20.54 10.69 3.18
CA ARG A 162 21.54 10.30 4.19
C ARG A 162 20.98 9.35 5.23
N LEU A 163 19.70 9.48 5.57
CA LEU A 163 19.04 8.71 6.61
C LEU A 163 18.31 7.48 6.06
N GLU A 164 18.21 7.32 4.74
CA GLU A 164 17.43 6.27 4.06
C GLU A 164 17.66 4.87 4.65
N ARG A 165 18.93 4.45 4.76
CA ARG A 165 19.27 3.10 5.27
C ARG A 165 18.83 2.89 6.70
N LEU A 166 19.07 3.89 7.57
CA LEU A 166 18.66 3.84 8.97
C LEU A 166 17.13 3.86 9.08
N TRP A 167 16.49 4.67 8.26
CA TRP A 167 15.04 4.80 8.21
C TRP A 167 14.37 3.50 7.77
N GLY A 168 14.83 2.90 6.67
CA GLY A 168 14.33 1.62 6.19
C GLY A 168 14.47 0.51 7.23
N TRP A 169 15.58 0.49 8.00
CA TRP A 169 15.76 -0.47 9.08
C TRP A 169 14.78 -0.25 10.24
N LEU A 170 14.51 0.99 10.64
CA LEU A 170 13.62 1.34 11.75
C LEU A 170 12.14 1.19 11.40
N PHE A 171 11.75 1.48 10.14
CA PHE A 171 10.37 1.57 9.68
C PHE A 171 10.03 0.54 8.60
N ALA A 172 10.46 -0.71 8.80
CA ALA A 172 10.10 -1.89 8.01
C ALA A 172 10.24 -1.70 6.48
N GLY A 173 11.34 -1.08 6.05
CA GLY A 173 11.64 -0.89 4.63
C GLY A 173 11.10 0.40 4.02
N CYS A 174 10.59 1.34 4.81
CA CYS A 174 10.11 2.62 4.28
C CYS A 174 11.26 3.46 3.70
N HIS A 175 11.09 3.91 2.45
CA HIS A 175 11.99 4.80 1.70
C HIS A 175 11.28 6.16 1.48
N PRO A 176 11.39 7.12 2.41
CA PRO A 176 10.67 8.39 2.33
C PRO A 176 11.18 9.33 1.22
N ASN A 177 12.28 8.97 0.56
CA ASN A 177 12.91 9.72 -0.54
C ASN A 177 12.49 9.23 -1.93
N ARG A 178 11.46 8.38 -2.06
CA ARG A 178 10.93 7.94 -3.36
C ARG A 178 10.13 9.03 -4.06
N GLU A 179 10.30 9.10 -5.37
CA GLU A 179 9.51 9.98 -6.25
C GLU A 179 8.24 9.25 -6.71
N THR A 180 7.37 8.91 -5.74
CA THR A 180 6.22 8.01 -5.96
C THR A 180 5.25 8.54 -7.01
N VAL A 181 4.99 9.84 -7.07
CA VAL A 181 4.11 10.44 -8.10
C VAL A 181 4.68 10.20 -9.50
N ALA A 182 5.97 10.48 -9.70
CA ALA A 182 6.64 10.24 -10.98
C ALA A 182 6.66 8.75 -11.36
N ALA A 183 6.81 7.85 -10.37
CA ALA A 183 6.76 6.41 -10.60
C ALA A 183 5.36 5.96 -11.05
N ILE A 184 4.28 6.49 -10.45
CA ILE A 184 2.89 6.23 -10.86
C ILE A 184 2.67 6.68 -12.32
N GLU A 185 3.11 7.90 -12.67
CA GLU A 185 2.98 8.43 -14.04
C GLU A 185 3.78 7.59 -15.05
N LYS A 186 5.02 7.20 -14.69
CA LYS A 186 5.87 6.33 -15.52
C LYS A 186 5.25 4.95 -15.76
N ALA A 187 4.53 4.40 -14.78
CA ALA A 187 3.81 3.14 -14.90
C ALA A 187 2.56 3.23 -15.81
N GLY A 188 2.27 4.41 -16.39
CA GLY A 188 1.19 4.60 -17.37
C GLY A 188 -0.14 4.99 -16.74
N PHE A 189 -0.12 5.53 -15.53
CA PHE A 189 -1.28 6.17 -14.93
C PHE A 189 -1.37 7.65 -15.30
N GLU A 190 -2.57 8.18 -15.33
CA GLU A 190 -2.87 9.60 -15.45
C GLU A 190 -3.37 10.12 -14.10
N MET A 191 -2.68 11.12 -13.55
CA MET A 191 -3.07 11.73 -12.28
C MET A 191 -4.37 12.49 -12.45
N GLU A 192 -5.41 12.14 -11.68
CA GLU A 192 -6.70 12.84 -11.69
C GLU A 192 -6.71 13.99 -10.67
N ALA A 193 -6.28 13.69 -9.45
CA ALA A 193 -6.16 14.66 -8.37
C ALA A 193 -5.12 14.18 -7.36
N PHE A 194 -4.29 15.08 -6.86
CA PHE A 194 -3.44 14.80 -5.70
C PHE A 194 -3.12 16.08 -4.94
N GLU A 195 -2.84 15.92 -3.67
CA GLU A 195 -2.36 16.98 -2.78
C GLU A 195 -1.15 16.48 -2.00
N SER A 196 -0.20 17.39 -1.77
CA SER A 196 0.93 17.14 -0.87
C SER A 196 0.65 17.78 0.47
N PHE A 197 0.99 17.07 1.55
CA PHE A 197 0.82 17.61 2.91
C PHE A 197 1.95 17.15 3.84
N LEU A 198 2.15 17.91 4.91
CA LEU A 198 3.03 17.51 6.00
C LEU A 198 2.18 17.00 7.16
N PRO A 199 2.38 15.76 7.62
CA PRO A 199 1.76 15.27 8.84
C PRO A 199 2.07 16.22 10.04
N PRO A 200 1.14 16.43 10.97
CA PRO A 200 1.36 17.30 12.13
C PRO A 200 2.20 16.63 13.23
N ASP A 201 3.25 15.95 12.86
CA ASP A 201 4.16 15.22 13.75
C ASP A 201 5.56 15.87 13.77
N PRO A 202 6.33 15.78 14.86
CA PRO A 202 7.59 16.51 15.02
C PRO A 202 8.66 16.27 13.95
N LEU A 203 8.66 15.08 13.33
CA LEU A 203 9.62 14.69 12.29
C LEU A 203 8.99 14.65 10.89
N SER A 204 7.79 15.18 10.73
CA SER A 204 7.03 15.11 9.46
C SER A 204 7.76 15.76 8.28
N PHE A 205 8.62 16.74 8.54
CA PHE A 205 9.43 17.35 7.48
C PHE A 205 10.33 16.34 6.75
N LEU A 206 10.66 15.20 7.39
CA LEU A 206 11.38 14.08 6.76
C LEU A 206 10.44 13.08 6.06
N GLN A 207 9.14 13.24 6.22
CA GLN A 207 8.12 12.34 5.69
C GLN A 207 6.94 13.12 5.10
N PRO A 208 7.17 14.03 4.15
CA PRO A 208 6.06 14.62 3.44
C PRO A 208 5.24 13.53 2.79
N CYS A 209 3.94 13.71 2.78
CA CYS A 209 2.99 12.77 2.20
C CYS A 209 2.34 13.37 0.96
N VAL A 210 1.92 12.49 0.08
CA VAL A 210 1.02 12.78 -1.02
C VAL A 210 -0.21 11.90 -0.90
N GLN A 211 -1.37 12.45 -1.20
CA GLN A 211 -2.64 11.72 -1.28
C GLN A 211 -3.30 12.03 -2.61
N GLY A 212 -3.84 11.02 -3.28
CA GLY A 212 -4.49 11.27 -4.56
C GLY A 212 -5.12 10.05 -5.22
N SER A 213 -5.57 10.27 -6.45
CA SER A 213 -6.06 9.24 -7.36
C SER A 213 -5.43 9.37 -8.73
N ALA A 214 -5.25 8.23 -9.37
CA ALA A 214 -4.76 8.13 -10.74
C ALA A 214 -5.55 7.04 -11.50
N ALA A 215 -5.88 7.31 -12.76
CA ALA A 215 -6.58 6.38 -13.64
C ALA A 215 -5.59 5.66 -14.57
N VAL A 216 -5.93 4.42 -14.95
CA VAL A 216 -5.18 3.74 -16.02
C VAL A 216 -5.36 4.51 -17.31
N ARG A 217 -4.26 4.97 -17.91
CA ARG A 217 -4.29 5.65 -19.22
C ARG A 217 -4.86 4.69 -20.26
N LEU A 218 -5.97 5.06 -20.86
CA LEU A 218 -6.53 4.30 -21.98
C LEU A 218 -5.57 4.43 -23.17
N ALA A 219 -5.24 3.29 -23.79
CA ALA A 219 -4.52 3.31 -25.06
C ALA A 219 -5.40 4.04 -26.10
N ALA A 220 -4.83 5.04 -26.78
CA ALA A 220 -5.48 5.79 -27.82
C ALA A 220 -5.70 4.92 -29.07
#